data_c6838e838e5c769d7e3e64c0b7ec18fe
#
_entry.id   c6838e838e5c769d7e3e64c0b7ec18fe
#
_cell.length_a   1.000
_cell.length_b   1.000
_cell.length_c   1.000
_cell.angle_alpha   90.00
_cell.angle_beta   90.00
_cell.angle_gamma   90.00
#
_symmetry.space_group_name_H-M   'P 1'
#
loop_
_entity.id
_entity.type
_entity.pdbx_description
1 polymer ?
#
loop_
_entity_poly.entity_id
_entity_poly.type
_entity_poly.pdbx_seq_one_letter_code
_entity_poly.pdbx_strand_id
1 'polypeptide(L)'
;MSAPALEFQDVTKTYRRWLGGQQVAALSQVSFSVAEGEVCAFLGPNGAGKTTSISILMGFLYADWGRIRVLGCEPGDVRAKKRIGFVPENFAFYKHMNAEKLLRFHAKLAGVAEDNAARLIPDLIAKVGLSSYGKLKIGRYSRGMVQRLGIAQSLLGDPELLILDEPTSGLDPSGRKEVRDVILSLKAAGKTIFLSSHLLSEVEQVCDQAVIIDRGRVVRAGTMKTLLDTGDQVEIVATTLPQELEAVLREWGATVKRVIAPNVSGHSVSVPSVSIVASGARKREIVERLWLAGSDVLRMNPVKGSLEDLYMNLVGKGDAA
;
A
#
# COMPACT_ATOMS: atom_id res chain seq x y z
N MET A 1 19.87 12.58 -11.73
CA MET A 1 18.68 12.05 -11.02
C MET A 1 17.49 12.83 -11.56
N SER A 2 16.44 12.16 -12.05
CA SER A 2 15.19 12.82 -12.44
C SER A 2 14.55 13.50 -11.23
N ALA A 3 13.82 14.59 -11.44
CA ALA A 3 13.08 15.25 -10.37
C ALA A 3 12.00 14.29 -9.85
N PRO A 4 11.71 14.28 -8.54
CA PRO A 4 10.67 13.41 -7.99
C PRO A 4 9.29 13.84 -8.50
N ALA A 5 8.40 12.86 -8.72
CA ALA A 5 7.01 13.11 -9.08
C ALA A 5 6.23 13.78 -7.94
N LEU A 6 6.56 13.41 -6.69
CA LEU A 6 6.03 14.03 -5.48
C LEU A 6 7.16 14.33 -4.51
N GLU A 7 7.08 15.48 -3.85
CA GLU A 7 8.02 15.88 -2.81
C GLU A 7 7.30 16.66 -1.71
N PHE A 8 7.49 16.21 -0.47
CA PHE A 8 7.08 16.89 0.75
C PHE A 8 8.33 17.29 1.53
N GLN A 9 8.42 18.53 1.97
CA GLN A 9 9.52 19.08 2.78
C GLN A 9 8.94 19.80 3.99
N ASP A 10 9.08 19.19 5.17
CA ASP A 10 8.67 19.70 6.49
C ASP A 10 7.23 20.21 6.55
N VAL A 11 6.33 19.52 5.88
CA VAL A 11 4.94 19.93 5.72
C VAL A 11 4.18 19.80 7.03
N THR A 12 3.58 20.92 7.44
CA THR A 12 2.77 21.02 8.66
C THR A 12 1.38 21.54 8.31
N LYS A 13 0.34 20.93 8.91
CA LYS A 13 -1.06 21.36 8.81
C LYS A 13 -1.76 21.21 10.13
N THR A 14 -2.38 22.30 10.61
CA THR A 14 -3.12 22.37 11.86
C THR A 14 -4.56 22.81 11.60
N TYR A 15 -5.50 22.10 12.19
CA TYR A 15 -6.89 22.51 12.20
C TYR A 15 -7.22 23.19 13.53
N ARG A 16 -7.92 24.33 13.47
CA ARG A 16 -8.51 24.98 14.64
C ARG A 16 -9.95 24.54 14.78
N ARG A 17 -10.32 24.02 15.92
CA ARG A 17 -11.75 23.80 16.23
C ARG A 17 -12.43 25.15 16.39
N TRP A 18 -13.55 25.33 15.69
CA TRP A 18 -14.40 26.51 15.87
C TRP A 18 -14.90 26.54 17.34
N LEU A 19 -14.97 27.70 17.94
CA LEU A 19 -15.35 27.94 19.36
C LEU A 19 -14.25 27.71 20.42
N GLY A 20 -13.02 28.16 20.19
CA GLY A 20 -11.98 28.18 21.22
C GLY A 20 -11.41 26.82 21.61
N GLY A 21 -11.64 25.79 20.78
CA GLY A 21 -11.15 24.45 21.02
C GLY A 21 -9.67 24.25 20.71
N GLN A 22 -9.13 23.16 21.24
CA GLN A 22 -7.74 22.75 21.07
C GLN A 22 -7.35 22.63 19.58
N GLN A 23 -6.17 23.12 19.21
CA GLN A 23 -5.61 22.91 17.88
C GLN A 23 -5.23 21.45 17.69
N VAL A 24 -5.56 20.88 16.54
CA VAL A 24 -5.20 19.51 16.18
C VAL A 24 -4.22 19.57 15.01
N ALA A 25 -2.99 19.14 15.24
CA ALA A 25 -2.00 18.99 14.19
C ALA A 25 -2.35 17.74 13.36
N ALA A 26 -2.82 17.96 12.12
CA ALA A 26 -3.09 16.87 11.19
C ALA A 26 -1.83 16.38 10.49
N LEU A 27 -0.85 17.27 10.26
CA LEU A 27 0.49 16.96 9.76
C LEU A 27 1.52 17.75 10.56
N SER A 28 2.65 17.15 10.87
CA SER A 28 3.74 17.74 11.66
C SER A 28 5.08 17.37 11.03
N GLN A 29 5.68 18.32 10.29
CA GLN A 29 6.99 18.18 9.64
C GLN A 29 7.11 16.93 8.77
N VAL A 30 6.10 16.66 7.95
CA VAL A 30 6.06 15.51 7.05
C VAL A 30 7.02 15.75 5.89
N SER A 31 7.99 14.84 5.70
CA SER A 31 8.98 14.88 4.62
C SER A 31 9.13 13.50 3.99
N PHE A 32 8.94 13.42 2.67
CA PHE A 32 9.19 12.24 1.84
C PHE A 32 9.19 12.62 0.36
N SER A 33 9.62 11.71 -0.51
CA SER A 33 9.57 11.88 -1.95
C SER A 33 9.17 10.57 -2.65
N VAL A 34 8.60 10.71 -3.86
CA VAL A 34 8.23 9.60 -4.73
C VAL A 34 8.86 9.84 -6.10
N ALA A 35 9.62 8.89 -6.60
CA ALA A 35 10.24 8.99 -7.92
C ALA A 35 9.21 8.74 -9.04
N GLU A 36 9.52 9.22 -10.25
CA GLU A 36 8.71 8.91 -11.43
C GLU A 36 8.74 7.41 -11.74
N GLY A 37 7.59 6.85 -12.12
CA GLY A 37 7.41 5.44 -12.43
C GLY A 37 7.28 4.51 -11.23
N GLU A 38 7.37 5.02 -10.00
CA GLU A 38 7.21 4.23 -8.78
C GLU A 38 5.77 4.18 -8.27
N VAL A 39 5.42 3.08 -7.62
CA VAL A 39 4.18 2.93 -6.85
C VAL A 39 4.51 3.10 -5.37
N CYS A 40 4.02 4.19 -4.79
CA CYS A 40 4.22 4.53 -3.38
C CYS A 40 2.93 4.40 -2.60
N ALA A 41 2.98 3.66 -1.49
CA ALA A 41 1.90 3.62 -0.51
C ALA A 41 2.09 4.64 0.60
N PHE A 42 1.01 5.29 1.00
CA PHE A 42 0.92 6.16 2.15
C PHE A 42 0.04 5.51 3.22
N LEU A 43 0.67 4.90 4.21
CA LEU A 43 0.09 3.97 5.16
C LEU A 43 -0.12 4.62 6.52
N GLY A 44 -1.25 4.36 7.13
CA GLY A 44 -1.51 4.81 8.49
C GLY A 44 -2.95 4.54 8.94
N PRO A 45 -3.23 4.64 10.24
CA PRO A 45 -4.59 4.46 10.76
C PRO A 45 -5.50 5.61 10.33
N ASN A 46 -6.79 5.48 10.61
CA ASN A 46 -7.72 6.57 10.39
C ASN A 46 -7.36 7.76 11.27
N GLY A 47 -7.36 8.96 10.68
CA GLY A 47 -6.95 10.17 11.37
C GLY A 47 -5.43 10.42 11.38
N ALA A 48 -4.60 9.56 10.79
CA ALA A 48 -3.14 9.76 10.74
C ALA A 48 -2.68 10.94 9.86
N GLY A 49 -3.56 11.51 9.02
CA GLY A 49 -3.24 12.62 8.12
C GLY A 49 -3.25 12.28 6.63
N LYS A 50 -3.62 11.05 6.24
CA LYS A 50 -3.62 10.59 4.84
C LYS A 50 -4.46 11.49 3.92
N THR A 51 -5.74 11.64 4.21
CA THR A 51 -6.66 12.47 3.42
C THR A 51 -6.27 13.95 3.43
N THR A 52 -5.70 14.45 4.53
CA THR A 52 -5.15 15.81 4.61
C THR A 52 -3.98 15.98 3.63
N SER A 53 -3.04 15.04 3.60
CA SER A 53 -1.91 15.05 2.66
C SER A 53 -2.37 15.02 1.21
N ILE A 54 -3.31 14.12 0.87
CA ILE A 54 -3.90 14.05 -0.49
C ILE A 54 -4.63 15.35 -0.85
N SER A 55 -5.38 15.92 0.10
CA SER A 55 -6.09 17.19 -0.14
C SER A 55 -5.14 18.36 -0.42
N ILE A 56 -3.97 18.39 0.23
CA ILE A 56 -2.95 19.39 -0.05
C ILE A 56 -2.30 19.10 -1.41
N LEU A 57 -1.96 17.86 -1.75
CA LEU A 57 -1.44 17.48 -3.06
C LEU A 57 -2.34 17.94 -4.21
N MET A 58 -3.66 17.75 -4.03
CA MET A 58 -4.67 18.15 -5.03
C MET A 58 -4.92 19.65 -5.05
N GLY A 59 -4.34 20.42 -4.11
CA GLY A 59 -4.58 21.86 -3.97
C GLY A 59 -5.99 22.22 -3.46
N PHE A 60 -6.65 21.29 -2.77
CA PHE A 60 -7.93 21.53 -2.06
C PHE A 60 -7.70 22.19 -0.71
N LEU A 61 -6.51 22.00 -0.14
CA LEU A 61 -6.04 22.58 1.10
C LEU A 61 -4.65 23.17 0.91
N TYR A 62 -4.29 24.14 1.76
CA TYR A 62 -2.93 24.68 1.84
C TYR A 62 -2.25 24.17 3.11
N ALA A 63 -0.96 23.84 3.00
CA ALA A 63 -0.12 23.63 4.17
C ALA A 63 0.05 24.94 4.94
N ASP A 64 0.21 24.84 6.27
CA ASP A 64 0.49 26.02 7.10
C ASP A 64 1.99 26.33 7.08
N TRP A 65 2.82 25.28 6.87
CA TRP A 65 4.27 25.38 6.77
C TRP A 65 4.85 24.27 5.89
N GLY A 66 6.08 24.49 5.41
CA GLY A 66 6.78 23.54 4.55
C GLY A 66 6.52 23.76 3.07
N ARG A 67 7.05 22.85 2.23
CA ARG A 67 6.92 22.95 0.77
C ARG A 67 6.46 21.61 0.20
N ILE A 68 5.64 21.68 -0.83
CA ILE A 68 5.21 20.51 -1.60
C ILE A 68 5.44 20.80 -3.08
N ARG A 69 5.91 19.76 -3.81
CA ARG A 69 6.01 19.75 -5.26
C ARG A 69 5.26 18.56 -5.82
N VAL A 70 4.53 18.78 -6.89
CA VAL A 70 3.80 17.75 -7.63
C VAL A 70 4.16 17.91 -9.10
N LEU A 71 4.86 16.92 -9.67
CA LEU A 71 5.39 16.98 -11.05
C LEU A 71 6.16 18.28 -11.32
N GLY A 72 6.98 18.71 -10.35
CA GLY A 72 7.76 19.94 -10.39
C GLY A 72 6.99 21.26 -10.15
N CYS A 73 5.67 21.20 -10.03
CA CYS A 73 4.80 22.36 -9.82
C CYS A 73 4.35 22.48 -8.35
N GLU A 74 3.75 23.62 -7.99
CA GLU A 74 3.04 23.75 -6.71
C GLU A 74 1.69 23.03 -6.72
N PRO A 75 1.20 22.54 -5.55
CA PRO A 75 -0.13 21.96 -5.45
C PRO A 75 -1.21 22.90 -6.00
N GLY A 76 -2.13 22.36 -6.77
CA GLY A 76 -3.20 23.15 -7.36
C GLY A 76 -2.87 23.84 -8.69
N ASP A 77 -1.61 23.87 -9.12
CA ASP A 77 -1.22 24.39 -10.45
C ASP A 77 -1.96 23.63 -11.57
N VAL A 78 -2.55 24.38 -12.50
CA VAL A 78 -3.30 23.84 -13.63
C VAL A 78 -2.44 22.93 -14.51
N ARG A 79 -1.13 23.22 -14.63
CA ARG A 79 -0.18 22.39 -15.40
C ARG A 79 0.00 21.02 -14.75
N ALA A 80 0.10 20.98 -13.43
CA ALA A 80 0.15 19.70 -12.70
C ALA A 80 -1.19 18.97 -12.77
N LYS A 81 -2.32 19.68 -12.54
CA LYS A 81 -3.66 19.06 -12.56
C LYS A 81 -3.99 18.33 -13.86
N LYS A 82 -3.53 18.84 -15.00
CA LYS A 82 -3.71 18.18 -16.31
C LYS A 82 -2.95 16.86 -16.44
N ARG A 83 -1.93 16.64 -15.61
CA ARG A 83 -1.05 15.47 -15.63
C ARG A 83 -1.34 14.51 -14.45
N ILE A 84 -2.37 14.81 -13.65
CA ILE A 84 -2.77 14.02 -12.47
C ILE A 84 -4.12 13.36 -12.74
N GLY A 85 -4.20 12.05 -12.49
CA GLY A 85 -5.45 11.32 -12.32
C GLY A 85 -5.75 11.14 -10.84
N PHE A 86 -6.99 11.41 -10.41
CA PHE A 86 -7.37 11.28 -9.01
C PHE A 86 -8.62 10.43 -8.84
N VAL A 87 -8.57 9.49 -7.90
CA VAL A 87 -9.71 8.69 -7.46
C VAL A 87 -9.84 8.87 -5.95
N PRO A 88 -10.84 9.61 -5.46
CA PRO A 88 -11.10 9.77 -4.04
C PRO A 88 -11.66 8.48 -3.43
N GLU A 89 -11.59 8.34 -2.11
CA GLU A 89 -12.14 7.19 -1.38
C GLU A 89 -13.66 7.01 -1.62
N ASN A 90 -14.39 8.11 -1.53
CA ASN A 90 -15.84 8.12 -1.69
C ASN A 90 -16.23 8.98 -2.90
N PHE A 91 -16.81 8.34 -3.88
CA PHE A 91 -17.37 8.99 -5.06
C PHE A 91 -18.58 8.22 -5.57
N ALA A 92 -19.41 8.89 -6.35
CA ALA A 92 -20.59 8.29 -6.94
C ALA A 92 -20.73 8.74 -8.39
N PHE A 93 -21.13 7.81 -9.23
CA PHE A 93 -21.46 8.08 -10.63
C PHE A 93 -22.98 8.15 -10.87
N TYR A 94 -23.35 8.74 -11.98
CA TYR A 94 -24.77 8.77 -12.43
C TYR A 94 -25.26 7.35 -12.74
N LYS A 95 -26.10 6.80 -11.87
CA LYS A 95 -26.58 5.41 -11.91
C LYS A 95 -27.33 5.04 -13.19
N HIS A 96 -27.90 6.01 -13.91
CA HIS A 96 -28.63 5.81 -15.17
C HIS A 96 -27.73 5.72 -16.39
N MET A 97 -26.47 6.15 -16.29
CA MET A 97 -25.49 6.03 -17.37
C MET A 97 -24.88 4.63 -17.41
N ASN A 98 -24.25 4.28 -18.53
CA ASN A 98 -23.31 3.17 -18.65
C ASN A 98 -21.87 3.70 -18.68
N ALA A 99 -20.87 2.80 -18.61
CA ALA A 99 -19.45 3.18 -18.55
C ALA A 99 -19.02 4.03 -19.75
N GLU A 100 -19.41 3.66 -20.98
CA GLU A 100 -19.05 4.38 -22.21
C GLU A 100 -19.55 5.84 -22.17
N LYS A 101 -20.83 6.03 -21.81
CA LYS A 101 -21.44 7.37 -21.73
C LYS A 101 -20.79 8.21 -20.65
N LEU A 102 -20.52 7.61 -19.49
CA LEU A 102 -19.84 8.31 -18.38
C LEU A 102 -18.43 8.74 -18.79
N LEU A 103 -17.63 7.83 -19.35
CA LEU A 103 -16.25 8.14 -19.75
C LEU A 103 -16.23 9.20 -20.88
N ARG A 104 -17.16 9.12 -21.85
CA ARG A 104 -17.29 10.14 -22.90
C ARG A 104 -17.64 11.52 -22.31
N PHE A 105 -18.55 11.56 -21.34
CA PHE A 105 -18.87 12.81 -20.64
C PHE A 105 -17.65 13.40 -19.93
N HIS A 106 -16.90 12.58 -19.20
CA HIS A 106 -15.69 13.05 -18.51
C HIS A 106 -14.54 13.38 -19.47
N ALA A 107 -14.38 12.65 -20.58
CA ALA A 107 -13.41 12.96 -21.63
C ALA A 107 -13.66 14.37 -22.20
N LYS A 108 -14.92 14.73 -22.45
CA LYS A 108 -15.31 16.06 -22.91
C LYS A 108 -14.96 17.14 -21.86
N LEU A 109 -15.21 16.89 -20.58
CA LEU A 109 -14.83 17.80 -19.49
C LEU A 109 -13.31 17.96 -19.37
N ALA A 110 -12.55 16.88 -19.61
CA ALA A 110 -11.08 16.89 -19.62
C ALA A 110 -10.48 17.52 -20.88
N GLY A 111 -11.30 17.93 -21.86
CA GLY A 111 -10.83 18.53 -23.11
C GLY A 111 -10.26 17.51 -24.11
N VAL A 112 -10.56 16.21 -23.96
CA VAL A 112 -10.15 15.16 -24.89
C VAL A 112 -11.01 15.27 -26.16
N ALA A 113 -10.38 15.37 -27.32
CA ALA A 113 -11.08 15.43 -28.60
C ALA A 113 -11.93 14.15 -28.83
N GLU A 114 -13.10 14.29 -29.45
CA GLU A 114 -14.07 13.23 -29.63
C GLU A 114 -13.49 12.00 -30.36
N ASP A 115 -12.67 12.22 -31.40
CA ASP A 115 -12.02 11.13 -32.16
C ASP A 115 -11.02 10.35 -31.30
N ASN A 116 -10.32 11.04 -30.40
CA ASN A 116 -9.41 10.41 -29.44
C ASN A 116 -10.19 9.66 -28.35
N ALA A 117 -11.27 10.26 -27.84
CA ALA A 117 -12.14 9.64 -26.86
C ALA A 117 -12.78 8.36 -27.41
N ALA A 118 -13.21 8.37 -28.69
CA ALA A 118 -13.81 7.20 -29.33
C ALA A 118 -12.86 5.98 -29.39
N ARG A 119 -11.55 6.22 -29.51
CA ARG A 119 -10.51 5.16 -29.49
C ARG A 119 -10.10 4.79 -28.06
N LEU A 120 -9.89 5.78 -27.22
CA LEU A 120 -9.38 5.59 -25.86
C LEU A 120 -10.38 4.87 -24.94
N ILE A 121 -11.66 5.20 -25.01
CA ILE A 121 -12.66 4.70 -24.05
C ILE A 121 -12.81 3.17 -24.09
N PRO A 122 -12.92 2.50 -25.25
CA PRO A 122 -12.95 1.03 -25.29
C PRO A 122 -11.70 0.41 -24.66
N ASP A 123 -10.52 0.97 -24.90
CA ASP A 123 -9.25 0.48 -24.37
C ASP A 123 -9.19 0.65 -22.84
N LEU A 124 -9.68 1.78 -22.31
CA LEU A 124 -9.75 2.00 -20.86
C LEU A 124 -10.72 1.03 -20.18
N ILE A 125 -11.90 0.80 -20.79
CA ILE A 125 -12.88 -0.17 -20.28
C ILE A 125 -12.28 -1.58 -20.27
N ALA A 126 -11.53 -1.95 -21.29
CA ALA A 126 -10.83 -3.23 -21.36
C ALA A 126 -9.72 -3.32 -20.31
N LYS A 127 -8.89 -2.27 -20.17
CA LYS A 127 -7.79 -2.20 -19.20
C LYS A 127 -8.25 -2.41 -17.78
N VAL A 128 -9.44 -1.93 -17.42
CA VAL A 128 -10.00 -2.12 -16.07
C VAL A 128 -10.91 -3.36 -15.94
N GLY A 129 -10.94 -4.24 -16.96
CA GLY A 129 -11.70 -5.49 -16.93
C GLY A 129 -13.22 -5.31 -16.96
N LEU A 130 -13.72 -4.25 -17.60
CA LEU A 130 -15.16 -3.96 -17.67
C LEU A 130 -15.78 -4.16 -19.06
N SER A 131 -15.07 -4.78 -20.02
CA SER A 131 -15.53 -4.95 -21.41
C SER A 131 -16.92 -5.60 -21.52
N SER A 132 -17.17 -6.66 -20.75
CA SER A 132 -18.47 -7.36 -20.75
C SER A 132 -19.60 -6.54 -20.09
N TYR A 133 -19.26 -5.47 -19.40
CA TYR A 133 -20.20 -4.65 -18.61
C TYR A 133 -20.34 -3.22 -19.15
N GLY A 134 -19.59 -2.81 -20.17
CA GLY A 134 -19.53 -1.44 -20.68
C GLY A 134 -20.90 -0.84 -21.05
N LYS A 135 -21.85 -1.68 -21.51
CA LYS A 135 -23.24 -1.29 -21.85
C LYS A 135 -24.21 -1.37 -20.67
N LEU A 136 -23.84 -2.04 -19.57
CA LEU A 136 -24.68 -2.16 -18.37
C LEU A 136 -24.79 -0.82 -17.66
N LYS A 137 -25.95 -0.47 -17.12
CA LYS A 137 -26.12 0.73 -16.30
C LYS A 137 -25.28 0.64 -15.01
N ILE A 138 -24.59 1.72 -14.65
CA ILE A 138 -23.72 1.81 -13.48
C ILE A 138 -24.48 1.51 -12.18
N GLY A 139 -25.78 1.79 -12.11
CA GLY A 139 -26.62 1.40 -10.97
C GLY A 139 -26.69 -0.10 -10.68
N ARG A 140 -26.19 -0.95 -11.63
CA ARG A 140 -26.08 -2.41 -11.46
C ARG A 140 -24.65 -2.88 -11.21
N TYR A 141 -23.68 -1.95 -11.10
CA TYR A 141 -22.28 -2.29 -10.85
C TYR A 141 -22.08 -2.67 -9.39
N SER A 142 -21.21 -3.65 -9.14
CA SER A 142 -20.65 -3.89 -7.82
C SER A 142 -19.76 -2.72 -7.39
N ARG A 143 -19.46 -2.62 -6.10
CA ARG A 143 -18.53 -1.60 -5.59
C ARG A 143 -17.16 -1.69 -6.27
N GLY A 144 -16.62 -2.89 -6.49
CA GLY A 144 -15.37 -3.09 -7.22
C GLY A 144 -15.44 -2.65 -8.68
N MET A 145 -16.56 -2.88 -9.38
CA MET A 145 -16.77 -2.38 -10.74
C MET A 145 -16.83 -0.84 -10.78
N VAL A 146 -17.49 -0.20 -9.81
CA VAL A 146 -17.52 1.27 -9.69
C VAL A 146 -16.11 1.81 -9.45
N GLN A 147 -15.33 1.17 -8.58
CA GLN A 147 -13.95 1.57 -8.27
C GLN A 147 -13.07 1.48 -9.52
N ARG A 148 -13.13 0.37 -10.26
CA ARG A 148 -12.37 0.20 -11.52
C ARG A 148 -12.78 1.21 -12.60
N LEU A 149 -14.08 1.53 -12.67
CA LEU A 149 -14.55 2.60 -13.55
C LEU A 149 -14.00 3.97 -13.13
N GLY A 150 -13.85 4.24 -11.83
CA GLY A 150 -13.19 5.44 -11.30
C GLY A 150 -11.73 5.52 -11.74
N ILE A 151 -11.01 4.39 -11.71
CA ILE A 151 -9.63 4.33 -12.23
C ILE A 151 -9.64 4.59 -13.74
N ALA A 152 -10.54 3.99 -14.51
CA ALA A 152 -10.64 4.26 -15.96
C ALA A 152 -10.89 5.74 -16.25
N GLN A 153 -11.77 6.39 -15.48
CA GLN A 153 -12.02 7.83 -15.59
C GLN A 153 -10.77 8.65 -15.32
N SER A 154 -10.01 8.32 -14.28
CA SER A 154 -8.79 9.05 -13.92
C SER A 154 -7.69 8.96 -14.98
N LEU A 155 -7.77 7.97 -15.88
CA LEU A 155 -6.81 7.75 -16.99
C LEU A 155 -7.15 8.51 -18.27
N LEU A 156 -8.30 9.19 -18.37
CA LEU A 156 -8.76 9.84 -19.60
C LEU A 156 -7.80 10.89 -20.16
N GLY A 157 -7.07 11.61 -19.29
CA GLY A 157 -6.09 12.61 -19.67
C GLY A 157 -4.66 12.07 -19.87
N ASP A 158 -4.49 10.75 -19.92
CA ASP A 158 -3.17 10.10 -19.90
C ASP A 158 -2.22 10.63 -18.83
N PRO A 159 -2.62 10.62 -17.55
CA PRO A 159 -1.86 11.24 -16.48
C PRO A 159 -0.49 10.57 -16.26
N GLU A 160 0.48 11.35 -15.82
CA GLU A 160 1.81 10.88 -15.41
C GLU A 160 1.79 10.38 -13.96
N LEU A 161 0.91 10.97 -13.14
CA LEU A 161 0.72 10.62 -11.74
C LEU A 161 -0.72 10.25 -11.46
N LEU A 162 -0.93 9.10 -10.84
CA LEU A 162 -2.23 8.67 -10.31
C LEU A 162 -2.24 8.78 -8.80
N ILE A 163 -3.24 9.45 -8.25
CA ILE A 163 -3.48 9.54 -6.81
C ILE A 163 -4.75 8.74 -6.50
N LEU A 164 -4.63 7.70 -5.68
CA LEU A 164 -5.71 6.78 -5.34
C LEU A 164 -5.93 6.81 -3.83
N ASP A 165 -7.06 7.34 -3.39
CA ASP A 165 -7.39 7.40 -1.96
C ASP A 165 -8.17 6.15 -1.56
N GLU A 166 -7.55 5.26 -0.77
CA GLU A 166 -8.12 3.99 -0.25
C GLU A 166 -8.78 3.14 -1.37
N PRO A 167 -8.08 2.80 -2.48
CA PRO A 167 -8.69 2.22 -3.68
C PRO A 167 -9.32 0.84 -3.49
N THR A 168 -8.98 0.13 -2.41
CA THR A 168 -9.48 -1.23 -2.11
C THR A 168 -10.40 -1.27 -0.90
N SER A 169 -10.69 -0.10 -0.27
CA SER A 169 -11.51 -0.01 0.92
C SER A 169 -12.94 -0.51 0.68
N GLY A 170 -13.41 -1.39 1.57
CA GLY A 170 -14.77 -1.94 1.55
C GLY A 170 -15.08 -2.82 0.34
N LEU A 171 -14.07 -3.30 -0.40
CA LEU A 171 -14.22 -4.31 -1.43
C LEU A 171 -14.11 -5.72 -0.85
N ASP A 172 -14.81 -6.65 -1.46
CA ASP A 172 -14.63 -8.09 -1.23
C ASP A 172 -13.26 -8.56 -1.77
N PRO A 173 -12.78 -9.76 -1.38
CA PRO A 173 -11.48 -10.26 -1.81
C PRO A 173 -11.30 -10.31 -3.34
N SER A 174 -12.36 -10.63 -4.10
CA SER A 174 -12.32 -10.65 -5.56
C SER A 174 -12.14 -9.25 -6.13
N GLY A 175 -12.94 -8.27 -5.64
CA GLY A 175 -12.83 -6.88 -6.05
C GLY A 175 -11.47 -6.26 -5.73
N ARG A 176 -10.88 -6.60 -4.57
CA ARG A 176 -9.52 -6.17 -4.22
C ARG A 176 -8.50 -6.70 -5.22
N LYS A 177 -8.56 -8.01 -5.54
CA LYS A 177 -7.68 -8.62 -6.54
C LYS A 177 -7.81 -7.90 -7.89
N GLU A 178 -9.02 -7.67 -8.35
CA GLU A 178 -9.25 -7.00 -9.64
C GLU A 178 -8.67 -5.57 -9.67
N VAL A 179 -8.84 -4.77 -8.60
CA VAL A 179 -8.24 -3.44 -8.48
C VAL A 179 -6.73 -3.53 -8.43
N ARG A 180 -6.17 -4.48 -7.69
CA ARG A 180 -4.74 -4.73 -7.63
C ARG A 180 -4.15 -5.06 -9.00
N ASP A 181 -4.79 -5.94 -9.76
CA ASP A 181 -4.34 -6.34 -11.10
C ASP A 181 -4.32 -5.12 -12.05
N VAL A 182 -5.30 -4.21 -11.93
CA VAL A 182 -5.30 -2.93 -12.65
C VAL A 182 -4.10 -2.07 -12.25
N ILE A 183 -3.82 -1.90 -10.96
CA ILE A 183 -2.68 -1.11 -10.48
C ILE A 183 -1.36 -1.70 -10.97
N LEU A 184 -1.19 -3.03 -10.91
CA LEU A 184 -0.01 -3.72 -11.43
C LEU A 184 0.18 -3.51 -12.93
N SER A 185 -0.91 -3.51 -13.71
CA SER A 185 -0.86 -3.23 -15.14
C SER A 185 -0.41 -1.79 -15.45
N LEU A 186 -0.85 -0.83 -14.63
CA LEU A 186 -0.44 0.57 -14.74
C LEU A 186 1.01 0.79 -14.32
N LYS A 187 1.46 0.11 -13.27
CA LYS A 187 2.87 0.04 -12.86
C LYS A 187 3.76 -0.48 -13.99
N ALA A 188 3.37 -1.61 -14.61
CA ALA A 188 4.10 -2.19 -15.74
C ALA A 188 4.15 -1.26 -16.96
N ALA A 189 3.15 -0.37 -17.11
CA ALA A 189 3.15 0.69 -18.12
C ALA A 189 3.96 1.95 -17.72
N GLY A 190 4.69 1.91 -16.60
CA GLY A 190 5.56 3.00 -16.14
C GLY A 190 4.83 4.19 -15.52
N LYS A 191 3.56 4.04 -15.12
CA LYS A 191 2.82 5.12 -14.45
C LYS A 191 3.29 5.28 -13.02
N THR A 192 3.44 6.54 -12.59
CA THR A 192 3.65 6.85 -11.17
C THR A 192 2.33 6.76 -10.42
N ILE A 193 2.31 6.06 -9.29
CA ILE A 193 1.08 5.88 -8.51
C ILE A 193 1.36 6.21 -7.04
N PHE A 194 0.58 7.10 -6.47
CA PHE A 194 0.55 7.39 -5.04
C PHE A 194 -0.79 6.92 -4.49
N LEU A 195 -0.79 5.96 -3.60
CA LEU A 195 -2.02 5.43 -3.03
C LEU A 195 -2.02 5.48 -1.50
N SER A 196 -3.14 5.87 -0.91
CA SER A 196 -3.37 5.66 0.52
C SER A 196 -3.94 4.27 0.76
N SER A 197 -3.57 3.66 1.88
CA SER A 197 -4.18 2.39 2.30
C SER A 197 -4.00 2.17 3.81
N HIS A 198 -4.88 1.35 4.38
CA HIS A 198 -4.73 0.75 5.70
C HIS A 198 -4.56 -0.79 5.60
N LEU A 199 -4.58 -1.36 4.38
CA LEU A 199 -4.44 -2.79 4.12
C LEU A 199 -3.00 -3.13 3.73
N LEU A 200 -2.19 -3.46 4.74
CA LEU A 200 -0.74 -3.65 4.62
C LEU A 200 -0.36 -4.78 3.66
N SER A 201 -1.09 -5.90 3.71
CA SER A 201 -0.85 -7.07 2.84
C SER A 201 -1.10 -6.79 1.35
N GLU A 202 -2.02 -5.87 1.01
CA GLU A 202 -2.25 -5.46 -0.38
C GLU A 202 -1.11 -4.57 -0.88
N VAL A 203 -0.61 -3.69 -0.03
CA VAL A 203 0.50 -2.78 -0.34
C VAL A 203 1.79 -3.53 -0.64
N GLU A 204 2.11 -4.56 0.14
CA GLU A 204 3.29 -5.40 -0.09
C GLU A 204 3.34 -6.00 -1.49
N GLN A 205 2.18 -6.31 -2.08
CA GLN A 205 2.08 -6.97 -3.37
C GLN A 205 2.20 -6.00 -4.56
N VAL A 206 2.02 -4.70 -4.34
CA VAL A 206 1.87 -3.71 -5.41
C VAL A 206 2.97 -2.67 -5.41
N CYS A 207 3.35 -2.18 -4.22
CA CYS A 207 4.15 -0.98 -4.07
C CYS A 207 5.66 -1.24 -4.14
N ASP A 208 6.41 -0.25 -4.63
CA ASP A 208 7.87 -0.24 -4.62
C ASP A 208 8.41 0.34 -3.32
N GLN A 209 7.67 1.32 -2.76
CA GLN A 209 8.00 1.98 -1.51
C GLN A 209 6.76 2.26 -0.68
N ALA A 210 6.96 2.48 0.60
CA ALA A 210 5.90 2.91 1.50
C ALA A 210 6.38 4.00 2.46
N VAL A 211 5.44 4.87 2.80
CA VAL A 211 5.58 5.90 3.84
C VAL A 211 4.55 5.61 4.92
N ILE A 212 5.01 5.29 6.11
CA ILE A 212 4.15 5.02 7.28
C ILE A 212 3.99 6.31 8.04
N ILE A 213 2.74 6.74 8.18
CA ILE A 213 2.36 7.94 8.94
C ILE A 213 1.51 7.56 10.15
N ASP A 214 1.82 8.14 11.29
CA ASP A 214 0.99 8.07 12.49
C ASP A 214 0.91 9.45 13.17
N ARG A 215 -0.30 9.82 13.62
CA ARG A 215 -0.57 11.10 14.32
C ARG A 215 0.07 12.32 13.62
N GLY A 216 -0.01 12.34 12.28
CA GLY A 216 0.52 13.41 11.46
C GLY A 216 2.03 13.42 11.24
N ARG A 217 2.76 12.39 11.65
CA ARG A 217 4.22 12.30 11.49
C ARG A 217 4.62 11.07 10.69
N VAL A 218 5.64 11.21 9.84
CA VAL A 218 6.26 10.06 9.19
C VAL A 218 7.04 9.27 10.24
N VAL A 219 6.62 8.03 10.48
CA VAL A 219 7.27 7.12 11.42
C VAL A 219 8.37 6.33 10.73
N ARG A 220 8.12 5.90 9.48
CA ARG A 220 9.07 5.17 8.66
C ARG A 220 8.78 5.41 7.18
N ALA A 221 9.81 5.50 6.36
CA ALA A 221 9.69 5.55 4.91
C ALA A 221 10.85 4.78 4.28
N GLY A 222 10.62 4.18 3.11
CA GLY A 222 11.64 3.46 2.36
C GLY A 222 11.07 2.54 1.30
N THR A 223 11.97 1.89 0.55
CA THR A 223 11.58 0.86 -0.41
C THR A 223 11.03 -0.37 0.32
N MET A 224 10.14 -1.12 -0.33
CA MET A 224 9.61 -2.37 0.24
C MET A 224 10.73 -3.32 0.67
N LYS A 225 11.80 -3.40 -0.13
CA LYS A 225 13.00 -4.18 0.20
C LYS A 225 13.61 -3.75 1.55
N THR A 226 13.79 -2.45 1.76
CA THR A 226 14.41 -1.91 2.98
C THR A 226 13.48 -2.00 4.20
N LEU A 227 12.17 -1.86 3.97
CA LEU A 227 11.18 -1.93 5.03
C LEU A 227 10.94 -3.37 5.53
N LEU A 228 11.01 -4.35 4.62
CA LEU A 228 10.80 -5.76 4.90
C LEU A 228 12.11 -6.53 5.17
N ASP A 229 13.24 -5.82 5.17
CA ASP A 229 14.53 -6.43 5.50
C ASP A 229 14.61 -6.70 7.01
N THR A 230 14.54 -7.97 7.36
CA THR A 230 14.69 -8.47 8.73
C THR A 230 16.15 -8.79 9.06
N GLY A 231 17.08 -8.42 8.18
CA GLY A 231 18.46 -8.84 8.26
C GLY A 231 18.64 -10.33 7.94
N ASP A 232 19.78 -10.89 8.33
CA ASP A 232 20.10 -12.31 8.13
C ASP A 232 19.41 -13.17 9.21
N GLN A 233 18.05 -13.20 9.20
CA GLN A 233 17.28 -14.05 10.08
C GLN A 233 16.73 -15.27 9.33
N VAL A 234 16.73 -16.44 10.01
CA VAL A 234 16.15 -17.67 9.50
C VAL A 234 15.11 -18.21 10.49
N GLU A 235 14.03 -18.73 9.94
CA GLU A 235 13.06 -19.55 10.65
C GLU A 235 13.43 -21.03 10.43
N ILE A 236 13.64 -21.75 11.53
CA ILE A 236 13.87 -23.19 11.55
C ILE A 236 12.69 -23.83 12.26
N VAL A 237 11.98 -24.72 11.58
CA VAL A 237 10.88 -25.49 12.17
C VAL A 237 11.39 -26.90 12.43
N ALA A 238 11.30 -27.34 13.67
CA ALA A 238 11.78 -28.63 14.13
C ALA A 238 10.68 -29.42 14.87
N THR A 239 10.79 -30.74 14.92
CA THR A 239 9.81 -31.60 15.56
C THR A 239 9.74 -31.43 17.06
N THR A 240 10.89 -31.28 17.71
CA THR A 240 11.00 -31.09 19.17
C THR A 240 12.08 -30.09 19.51
N LEU A 241 12.04 -29.53 20.71
CA LEU A 241 13.10 -28.69 21.24
C LEU A 241 13.30 -29.00 22.71
N PRO A 242 14.44 -29.60 23.10
CA PRO A 242 14.80 -29.81 24.49
C PRO A 242 14.91 -28.53 25.27
N GLN A 243 14.49 -28.52 26.53
CA GLN A 243 14.50 -27.31 27.38
C GLN A 243 15.90 -26.67 27.52
N GLU A 244 16.93 -27.48 27.61
CA GLU A 244 18.32 -27.03 27.71
C GLU A 244 18.74 -26.27 26.44
N LEU A 245 18.38 -26.78 25.27
CA LEU A 245 18.68 -26.11 24.00
C LEU A 245 17.82 -24.84 23.80
N GLU A 246 16.56 -24.87 24.26
CA GLU A 246 15.72 -23.67 24.23
C GLU A 246 16.33 -22.52 25.05
N ALA A 247 16.87 -22.79 26.23
CA ALA A 247 17.54 -21.80 27.06
C ALA A 247 18.74 -21.17 26.31
N VAL A 248 19.60 -22.00 25.74
CA VAL A 248 20.76 -21.52 24.95
C VAL A 248 20.34 -20.69 23.74
N LEU A 249 19.29 -21.11 23.01
CA LEU A 249 18.80 -20.38 21.86
C LEU A 249 18.24 -19.01 22.27
N ARG A 250 17.56 -18.91 23.38
CA ARG A 250 17.06 -17.64 23.94
C ARG A 250 18.20 -16.71 24.36
N GLU A 251 19.26 -17.22 24.95
CA GLU A 251 20.48 -16.44 25.25
C GLU A 251 21.13 -15.90 23.96
N TRP A 252 21.02 -16.62 22.84
CA TRP A 252 21.47 -16.15 21.53
C TRP A 252 20.52 -15.14 20.86
N GLY A 253 19.45 -14.76 21.54
CA GLY A 253 18.44 -13.84 21.03
C GLY A 253 17.45 -14.49 20.05
N ALA A 254 17.37 -15.81 20.01
CA ALA A 254 16.38 -16.50 19.20
C ALA A 254 14.98 -16.41 19.82
N THR A 255 13.97 -16.25 18.97
CA THR A 255 12.56 -16.34 19.36
C THR A 255 12.07 -17.77 19.12
N VAL A 256 11.50 -18.39 20.14
CA VAL A 256 10.98 -19.75 20.07
C VAL A 256 9.46 -19.73 20.26
N LYS A 257 8.72 -20.32 19.29
CA LYS A 257 7.25 -20.46 19.33
C LYS A 257 6.85 -21.91 19.07
N ARG A 258 5.85 -22.42 19.77
CA ARG A 258 5.23 -23.70 19.45
C ARG A 258 4.23 -23.52 18.33
N VAL A 259 4.32 -24.38 17.30
CA VAL A 259 3.50 -24.30 16.08
C VAL A 259 3.00 -25.69 15.72
N ILE A 260 2.04 -25.76 14.83
CA ILE A 260 1.58 -27.02 14.21
C ILE A 260 2.05 -26.98 12.77
N ALA A 261 2.97 -27.88 12.40
CA ALA A 261 3.49 -27.95 11.03
C ALA A 261 2.94 -29.17 10.28
N PRO A 262 2.71 -29.10 8.97
CA PRO A 262 2.38 -30.26 8.16
C PRO A 262 3.58 -31.23 8.12
N ASN A 263 3.29 -32.51 8.21
CA ASN A 263 4.33 -33.54 8.15
C ASN A 263 4.93 -33.63 6.73
N VAL A 264 6.25 -33.78 6.65
CA VAL A 264 7.02 -33.83 5.39
C VAL A 264 6.73 -35.08 4.55
N SER A 265 6.15 -36.14 5.14
CA SER A 265 5.89 -37.42 4.49
C SER A 265 4.60 -37.53 3.69
N GLY A 266 3.98 -36.38 3.28
CA GLY A 266 2.87 -36.39 2.31
C GLY A 266 1.51 -36.86 2.85
N HIS A 267 1.40 -37.20 4.11
CA HIS A 267 0.12 -37.52 4.76
C HIS A 267 -0.39 -36.30 5.53
N SER A 268 -1.69 -36.04 5.48
CA SER A 268 -2.37 -34.86 6.05
C SER A 268 -2.36 -34.80 7.60
N VAL A 269 -1.33 -35.26 8.25
CA VAL A 269 -1.21 -35.26 9.71
C VAL A 269 -0.31 -34.10 10.12
N SER A 270 -0.91 -33.15 10.81
CA SER A 270 -0.18 -32.03 11.43
C SER A 270 0.54 -32.52 12.69
N VAL A 271 1.81 -32.19 12.84
CA VAL A 271 2.64 -32.60 13.97
C VAL A 271 2.93 -31.38 14.85
N PRO A 272 2.80 -31.48 16.19
CA PRO A 272 3.30 -30.47 17.08
C PRO A 272 4.78 -30.20 16.81
N SER A 273 5.15 -28.97 16.59
CA SER A 273 6.48 -28.55 16.13
C SER A 273 6.89 -27.27 16.82
N VAL A 274 8.17 -26.92 16.72
CA VAL A 274 8.71 -25.67 17.28
C VAL A 274 9.29 -24.84 16.16
N SER A 275 8.91 -23.57 16.07
CA SER A 275 9.50 -22.56 15.19
C SER A 275 10.54 -21.76 15.97
N ILE A 276 11.74 -21.70 15.43
CA ILE A 276 12.90 -21.02 15.99
C ILE A 276 13.29 -19.92 14.98
N VAL A 277 13.20 -18.65 15.37
CA VAL A 277 13.68 -17.52 14.58
C VAL A 277 15.00 -17.04 15.18
N ALA A 278 16.07 -17.11 14.41
CA ALA A 278 17.41 -16.78 14.87
C ALA A 278 18.24 -16.15 13.75
N SER A 279 19.41 -15.59 14.09
CA SER A 279 20.38 -15.10 13.12
C SER A 279 20.85 -16.21 12.18
N GLY A 280 20.81 -15.95 10.87
CA GLY A 280 21.28 -16.89 9.85
C GLY A 280 22.77 -17.22 9.96
N ALA A 281 23.56 -16.36 10.57
CA ALA A 281 24.97 -16.65 10.89
C ALA A 281 25.12 -17.89 11.77
N ARG A 282 24.14 -18.16 12.64
CA ARG A 282 24.12 -19.34 13.56
C ARG A 282 23.30 -20.52 13.05
N LYS A 283 22.71 -20.45 11.87
CA LYS A 283 21.82 -21.47 11.33
C LYS A 283 22.43 -22.88 11.36
N ARG A 284 23.71 -23.00 10.99
CA ARG A 284 24.42 -24.30 10.98
C ARG A 284 24.52 -24.88 12.39
N GLU A 285 24.95 -24.08 13.36
CA GLU A 285 25.12 -24.50 14.76
C GLU A 285 23.78 -24.92 15.37
N ILE A 286 22.70 -24.19 15.06
CA ILE A 286 21.34 -24.49 15.53
C ILE A 286 20.88 -25.84 14.97
N VAL A 287 21.05 -26.07 13.67
CA VAL A 287 20.65 -27.31 13.01
C VAL A 287 21.44 -28.51 13.54
N GLU A 288 22.76 -28.39 13.71
CA GLU A 288 23.62 -29.44 14.27
C GLU A 288 23.18 -29.81 15.69
N ARG A 289 22.90 -28.84 16.55
CA ARG A 289 22.42 -29.09 17.92
C ARG A 289 21.03 -29.71 17.97
N LEU A 290 20.14 -29.37 17.06
CA LEU A 290 18.82 -30.01 16.94
C LEU A 290 18.97 -31.47 16.57
N TRP A 291 19.81 -31.81 15.60
CA TRP A 291 20.07 -33.21 15.21
C TRP A 291 20.71 -34.02 16.30
N LEU A 292 21.70 -33.47 17.02
CA LEU A 292 22.32 -34.14 18.18
C LEU A 292 21.32 -34.40 19.30
N ALA A 293 20.30 -33.57 19.41
CA ALA A 293 19.21 -33.70 20.38
C ALA A 293 18.07 -34.65 19.87
N GLY A 294 18.24 -35.31 18.71
CA GLY A 294 17.23 -36.19 18.14
C GLY A 294 15.99 -35.47 17.55
N SER A 295 16.13 -34.18 17.21
CA SER A 295 15.05 -33.39 16.60
C SER A 295 15.26 -33.27 15.09
N ASP A 296 14.23 -33.59 14.31
CA ASP A 296 14.25 -33.41 12.88
C ASP A 296 13.90 -31.98 12.49
N VAL A 297 14.68 -31.40 11.58
CA VAL A 297 14.39 -30.09 10.96
C VAL A 297 13.41 -30.31 9.81
N LEU A 298 12.19 -29.81 9.98
CA LEU A 298 11.11 -29.96 9.00
C LEU A 298 11.20 -28.91 7.89
N ARG A 299 11.63 -27.68 8.23
CA ARG A 299 11.70 -26.56 7.31
C ARG A 299 12.72 -25.55 7.78
N MET A 300 13.43 -24.93 6.84
CA MET A 300 14.29 -23.78 7.10
C MET A 300 14.10 -22.75 6.00
N ASN A 301 13.63 -21.57 6.37
CA ASN A 301 13.38 -20.48 5.44
C ASN A 301 14.00 -19.17 5.96
N PRO A 302 14.46 -18.27 5.06
CA PRO A 302 14.74 -16.90 5.46
C PRO A 302 13.47 -16.26 6.02
N VAL A 303 13.59 -15.54 7.11
CA VAL A 303 12.48 -14.74 7.64
C VAL A 303 12.25 -13.57 6.70
N LYS A 304 11.04 -13.48 6.17
CA LYS A 304 10.60 -12.28 5.45
C LYS A 304 9.84 -11.42 6.44
N GLY A 305 10.26 -10.19 6.61
CA GLY A 305 9.47 -9.20 7.34
C GLY A 305 8.14 -8.99 6.66
N SER A 306 7.12 -8.63 7.43
CA SER A 306 5.86 -8.14 6.89
C SER A 306 5.68 -6.67 7.26
N LEU A 307 4.97 -5.91 6.41
CA LEU A 307 4.56 -4.55 6.76
C LEU A 307 3.67 -4.54 8.00
N GLU A 308 2.92 -5.61 8.23
CA GLU A 308 2.05 -5.74 9.40
C GLU A 308 2.88 -5.82 10.70
N ASP A 309 3.91 -6.67 10.74
CA ASP A 309 4.82 -6.76 11.88
C ASP A 309 5.57 -5.44 12.11
N LEU A 310 6.07 -4.82 11.03
CA LEU A 310 6.74 -3.54 11.08
C LEU A 310 5.80 -2.46 11.64
N TYR A 311 4.58 -2.39 11.13
CA TYR A 311 3.56 -1.42 11.55
C TYR A 311 3.18 -1.59 13.02
N MET A 312 2.90 -2.83 13.46
CA MET A 312 2.58 -3.13 14.87
C MET A 312 3.72 -2.76 15.81
N ASN A 313 4.98 -2.97 15.40
CA ASN A 313 6.15 -2.59 16.17
C ASN A 313 6.34 -1.07 16.28
N LEU A 314 5.92 -0.32 15.26
CA LEU A 314 6.09 1.14 15.22
C LEU A 314 4.94 1.88 15.92
N VAL A 315 3.70 1.45 15.69
CA VAL A 315 2.48 2.13 16.15
C VAL A 315 2.01 1.58 17.50
N GLY A 316 2.13 0.27 17.75
CA GLY A 316 1.71 -0.37 19.01
C GLY A 316 2.52 0.02 20.24
N LYS A 317 3.70 0.62 20.08
CA LYS A 317 4.49 1.16 21.19
C LYS A 317 4.07 2.58 21.64
N GLY A 318 3.15 3.21 20.91
CA GLY A 318 2.68 4.57 21.18
C GLY A 318 1.57 4.67 22.25
N ASP A 319 0.92 3.57 22.62
CA ASP A 319 -0.17 3.56 23.62
C ASP A 319 0.28 3.14 25.03
N ALA A 320 1.59 2.94 25.26
CA ALA A 320 2.17 2.53 26.54
C ALA A 320 3.05 3.61 27.21
N ALA A 321 2.89 4.88 26.84
CA ALA A 321 3.61 6.00 27.45
C ALA A 321 2.65 7.12 27.90
#